data_68e0ab22c9c61bb82c1608e581ec05dc
#
_entry.id   68e0ab22c9c61bb82c1608e581ec05dc
#
_cell.length_a   1.000
_cell.length_b   1.000
_cell.length_c   1.000
_cell.angle_alpha   90.00
_cell.angle_beta   90.00
_cell.angle_gamma   90.00
#
_symmetry.space_group_name_H-M   'P 1'
#
loop_
_entity.id
_entity.type
_entity.pdbx_description
1 polymer ?
#
loop_
_entity_poly.entity_id
_entity_poly.type
_entity_poly.pdbx_seq_one_letter_code
_entity_poly.pdbx_strand_id
1 'polypeptide(L)'
;MAEMNNINPVTSQGLYGLPHFRTSRVSTSMWEPVYMNLFTVDIVLPDAVTAAIDASDKDLLLEGIQKVEGLDTNVVPGAGTTQNYKFAQRRFANAGPEKTTLDIKFDIEINVRGSVDGQPDMYTLKVLRKWNDLIWDPLTGRMGLKATYVAPYVLVTMHDKAYQPFWQWKLYHVWPTTNLPAPNLDYQGKSAIYKITNYTLACDYWDEYML
;
A
#
# COMPACT_ATOMS: atom_id res chain seq x y z
N MET A 1 18.46 38.08 30.35
CA MET A 1 18.97 36.69 30.27
C MET A 1 18.04 35.73 29.49
N ALA A 2 16.82 36.09 29.29
CA ALA A 2 15.89 35.23 28.51
C ALA A 2 16.12 35.30 26.99
N GLU A 3 16.71 36.36 26.49
CA GLU A 3 16.93 36.57 25.05
C GLU A 3 18.08 35.74 24.46
N MET A 4 19.06 35.37 25.29
CA MET A 4 20.17 34.55 24.83
C MET A 4 19.78 33.11 24.45
N ASN A 5 18.74 32.59 25.07
CA ASN A 5 18.31 31.18 24.78
C ASN A 5 17.59 31.04 23.45
N ASN A 6 16.97 32.10 22.94
CA ASN A 6 16.29 32.03 21.66
C ASN A 6 17.22 32.19 20.46
N ILE A 7 18.36 32.79 20.64
CA ILE A 7 19.32 32.99 19.56
C ILE A 7 20.15 31.74 19.31
N ASN A 8 20.39 30.98 20.35
CA ASN A 8 21.26 29.81 20.27
C ASN A 8 20.80 28.71 19.29
N PRO A 9 19.54 28.27 19.24
CA PRO A 9 19.16 27.24 18.31
C PRO A 9 19.21 27.71 16.85
N VAL A 10 18.83 28.96 16.62
CA VAL A 10 18.80 29.51 15.25
C VAL A 10 20.22 29.83 14.77
N THR A 11 21.03 30.40 15.64
CA THR A 11 22.41 30.76 15.32
C THR A 11 23.30 29.54 15.13
N SER A 12 23.09 28.50 15.91
CA SER A 12 23.85 27.27 15.73
C SER A 12 23.55 26.56 14.42
N GLN A 13 22.34 26.67 13.93
CA GLN A 13 21.94 26.12 12.62
C GLN A 13 22.52 26.95 11.48
N GLY A 14 22.45 28.26 11.57
CA GLY A 14 22.93 29.15 10.52
C GLY A 14 24.45 29.23 10.43
N LEU A 15 25.11 29.29 11.57
CA LEU A 15 26.58 29.46 11.64
C LEU A 15 27.35 28.18 11.31
N TYR A 16 26.82 27.03 11.66
CA TYR A 16 27.59 25.80 11.54
C TYR A 16 27.10 24.88 10.44
N GLY A 17 26.03 25.22 9.72
CA GLY A 17 25.49 24.38 8.64
C GLY A 17 25.18 22.96 9.08
N LEU A 18 25.01 22.74 10.39
CA LEU A 18 24.79 21.42 10.93
C LEU A 18 23.36 20.99 10.72
N PRO A 19 23.15 19.74 10.31
CA PRO A 19 21.83 19.21 10.14
C PRO A 19 20.99 19.33 11.42
N HIS A 20 19.72 19.58 11.24
CA HIS A 20 18.73 19.75 12.30
C HIS A 20 18.76 18.65 13.38
N PHE A 21 19.17 17.45 13.01
CA PHE A 21 19.21 16.33 13.95
C PHE A 21 20.15 16.58 15.15
N ARG A 22 21.16 17.45 15.03
CA ARG A 22 22.06 17.77 16.17
C ARG A 22 21.41 18.73 17.17
N THR A 23 20.61 19.65 16.69
CA THR A 23 19.87 20.58 17.58
C THR A 23 18.63 19.93 18.18
N SER A 24 18.02 19.00 17.48
CA SER A 24 16.91 18.20 18.01
C SER A 24 17.33 17.18 19.07
N ARG A 25 18.64 17.00 19.29
CA ARG A 25 19.13 16.10 20.37
C ARG A 25 18.64 16.48 21.76
N VAL A 26 18.30 17.74 21.98
CA VAL A 26 17.80 18.19 23.27
C VAL A 26 16.32 17.88 23.45
N SER A 27 15.59 17.68 22.35
CA SER A 27 14.17 17.30 22.34
C SER A 27 13.95 15.89 21.76
N THR A 28 14.93 15.04 21.86
CA THR A 28 15.02 13.74 21.18
C THR A 28 13.98 12.72 21.57
N SER A 29 13.27 12.92 22.65
CA SER A 29 12.20 12.00 23.05
C SER A 29 10.95 12.08 22.16
N MET A 30 10.89 13.03 21.22
CA MET A 30 9.69 13.30 20.45
C MET A 30 9.85 13.12 18.93
N TRP A 31 11.07 12.77 18.46
CA TRP A 31 11.32 12.68 17.03
C TRP A 31 11.93 11.35 16.66
N GLU A 32 11.20 10.60 15.88
CA GLU A 32 11.67 9.36 15.26
C GLU A 32 11.42 9.38 13.75
N PRO A 33 12.31 8.78 12.95
CA PRO A 33 12.06 8.62 11.52
C PRO A 33 10.92 7.64 11.27
N VAL A 34 10.17 7.87 10.22
CA VAL A 34 9.16 6.94 9.72
C VAL A 34 9.86 5.76 9.06
N TYR A 35 9.59 4.55 9.54
CA TYR A 35 10.15 3.32 9.00
C TYR A 35 9.21 2.73 7.97
N MET A 36 9.68 2.59 6.73
CA MET A 36 8.88 2.12 5.61
C MET A 36 8.61 0.60 5.62
N ASN A 37 9.28 -0.12 6.50
CA ASN A 37 9.12 -1.57 6.67
C ASN A 37 8.16 -1.97 7.81
N LEU A 38 7.61 -0.98 8.54
CA LEU A 38 6.66 -1.23 9.61
C LEU A 38 5.24 -0.94 9.09
N PHE A 39 4.71 -1.86 8.33
CA PHE A 39 3.35 -1.77 7.82
C PHE A 39 2.60 -3.09 7.95
N THR A 40 1.30 -3.01 7.98
CA THR A 40 0.39 -4.15 7.89
C THR A 40 -0.61 -3.94 6.78
N VAL A 41 -1.03 -5.03 6.17
CA VAL A 41 -2.08 -5.03 5.15
C VAL A 41 -3.21 -5.92 5.64
N ASP A 42 -4.44 -5.46 5.55
CA ASP A 42 -5.63 -6.28 5.77
C ASP A 42 -6.53 -6.20 4.54
N ILE A 43 -6.88 -7.35 4.00
CA ILE A 43 -7.71 -7.48 2.81
C ILE A 43 -9.01 -8.18 3.21
N VAL A 44 -10.13 -7.48 3.07
CA VAL A 44 -11.45 -8.12 3.19
C VAL A 44 -11.80 -8.72 1.85
N LEU A 45 -11.56 -10.03 1.71
CA LEU A 45 -11.82 -10.76 0.48
C LEU A 45 -13.32 -10.80 0.16
N PRO A 46 -13.70 -10.95 -1.14
CA PRO A 46 -15.09 -11.18 -1.52
C PRO A 46 -15.66 -12.44 -0.86
N ASP A 47 -16.96 -12.43 -0.53
CA ASP A 47 -17.63 -13.55 0.15
C ASP A 47 -17.44 -14.89 -0.58
N ALA A 48 -17.47 -14.88 -1.92
CA ALA A 48 -17.27 -16.08 -2.73
C ALA A 48 -15.85 -16.67 -2.62
N VAL A 49 -14.83 -15.84 -2.35
CA VAL A 49 -13.47 -16.31 -2.07
C VAL A 49 -13.40 -16.81 -0.63
N THR A 50 -13.93 -16.04 0.30
CA THR A 50 -13.92 -16.39 1.74
C THR A 50 -14.64 -17.72 2.02
N ALA A 51 -15.73 -18.00 1.31
CA ALA A 51 -16.44 -19.28 1.42
C ALA A 51 -15.68 -20.49 0.84
N ALA A 52 -14.67 -20.25 0.01
CA ALA A 52 -13.91 -21.29 -0.68
C ALA A 52 -12.52 -21.54 -0.08
N ILE A 53 -12.15 -20.80 0.96
CA ILE A 53 -10.85 -20.88 1.64
C ILE A 53 -11.05 -20.99 3.15
N ASP A 54 -10.07 -21.53 3.85
CA ASP A 54 -10.04 -21.50 5.30
C ASP A 54 -9.62 -20.12 5.83
N ALA A 55 -10.09 -19.75 7.02
CA ALA A 55 -9.74 -18.48 7.65
C ALA A 55 -8.21 -18.31 7.80
N SER A 56 -7.50 -19.39 8.13
CA SER A 56 -6.03 -19.41 8.22
C SER A 56 -5.33 -19.09 6.88
N ASP A 57 -5.96 -19.40 5.75
CA ASP A 57 -5.37 -19.14 4.43
C ASP A 57 -5.33 -17.65 4.11
N LYS A 58 -6.29 -16.87 4.62
CA LYS A 58 -6.29 -15.41 4.53
C LYS A 58 -5.10 -14.82 5.28
N ASP A 59 -4.89 -15.24 6.54
CA ASP A 59 -3.80 -14.71 7.36
C ASP A 59 -2.44 -15.00 6.73
N LEU A 60 -2.24 -16.20 6.21
CA LEU A 60 -1.04 -16.58 5.50
C LEU A 60 -0.82 -15.81 4.18
N LEU A 61 -1.90 -15.42 3.48
CA LEU A 61 -1.79 -14.52 2.35
C LEU A 61 -1.22 -13.17 2.78
N LEU A 62 -1.72 -12.60 3.88
CA LEU A 62 -1.30 -11.30 4.39
C LEU A 62 0.16 -11.33 4.85
N GLU A 63 0.61 -12.40 5.49
CA GLU A 63 2.01 -12.60 5.87
C GLU A 63 2.95 -12.69 4.66
N GLY A 64 2.47 -13.15 3.52
CA GLY A 64 3.24 -13.23 2.27
C GLY A 64 3.49 -11.89 1.59
N ILE A 65 2.79 -10.82 1.98
CA ILE A 65 2.94 -9.50 1.36
C ILE A 65 4.21 -8.83 1.88
N GLN A 66 5.19 -8.65 0.99
CA GLN A 66 6.48 -8.08 1.33
C GLN A 66 6.62 -6.60 0.97
N LYS A 67 5.82 -6.12 0.02
CA LYS A 67 5.92 -4.77 -0.50
C LYS A 67 4.57 -4.27 -0.97
N VAL A 68 4.33 -2.99 -0.76
CA VAL A 68 3.16 -2.25 -1.26
C VAL A 68 3.64 -0.99 -1.96
N GLU A 69 3.17 -0.76 -3.16
CA GLU A 69 3.46 0.43 -3.98
C GLU A 69 2.18 1.01 -4.56
N GLY A 70 2.23 2.27 -4.98
CA GLY A 70 1.11 2.93 -5.66
C GLY A 70 0.11 3.57 -4.70
N LEU A 71 0.47 3.75 -3.43
CA LEU A 71 -0.33 4.54 -2.50
C LEU A 71 -0.05 6.03 -2.71
N ASP A 72 -1.09 6.80 -2.92
CA ASP A 72 -1.01 8.26 -3.00
C ASP A 72 -1.40 8.90 -1.68
N THR A 73 -0.81 10.07 -1.45
CA THR A 73 -1.18 10.95 -0.34
C THR A 73 -1.80 12.20 -0.92
N ASN A 74 -2.92 12.60 -0.37
CA ASN A 74 -3.58 13.85 -0.65
C ASN A 74 -3.81 14.18 -2.14
N VAL A 75 -4.99 14.60 -2.49
CA VAL A 75 -5.35 15.00 -3.85
C VAL A 75 -5.36 16.51 -3.95
N VAL A 76 -4.42 17.05 -4.72
CA VAL A 76 -4.36 18.49 -4.98
C VAL A 76 -5.00 18.80 -6.32
N PRO A 77 -5.97 19.71 -6.38
CA PRO A 77 -6.51 20.17 -7.66
C PRO A 77 -5.39 20.76 -8.52
N GLY A 78 -5.29 20.32 -9.76
CA GLY A 78 -4.33 20.87 -10.71
C GLY A 78 -4.48 22.38 -10.91
N ALA A 79 -3.53 22.99 -11.63
CA ALA A 79 -3.62 24.39 -12.01
C ALA A 79 -4.82 24.59 -12.93
N GLY A 80 -5.76 25.42 -12.48
CA GLY A 80 -6.97 25.75 -13.21
C GLY A 80 -6.85 27.02 -14.03
N THR A 81 -7.77 27.95 -13.84
CA THR A 81 -7.89 29.17 -14.63
C THR A 81 -6.81 30.19 -14.27
N THR A 82 -6.23 30.79 -15.31
CA THR A 82 -5.34 31.95 -15.17
C THR A 82 -6.12 33.19 -15.56
N GLN A 83 -6.19 34.17 -14.67
CA GLN A 83 -6.72 35.50 -14.97
C GLN A 83 -5.58 36.46 -15.23
N ASN A 84 -5.65 37.14 -16.37
CA ASN A 84 -4.69 38.13 -16.77
C ASN A 84 -5.20 39.53 -16.43
N TYR A 85 -4.41 40.29 -15.70
CA TYR A 85 -4.63 41.71 -15.41
C TYR A 85 -3.60 42.55 -16.17
N LYS A 86 -3.83 43.83 -16.28
CA LYS A 86 -2.95 44.73 -17.06
C LYS A 86 -1.45 44.64 -16.69
N PHE A 87 -1.14 44.34 -15.42
CA PHE A 87 0.23 44.26 -14.91
C PHE A 87 0.53 43.01 -14.08
N ALA A 88 -0.40 42.05 -14.01
CA ALA A 88 -0.24 40.85 -13.19
C ALA A 88 -1.06 39.69 -13.72
N GLN A 89 -0.65 38.47 -13.39
CA GLN A 89 -1.42 37.25 -13.61
C GLN A 89 -1.73 36.62 -12.27
N ARG A 90 -2.93 36.09 -12.12
CA ARG A 90 -3.32 35.25 -11.00
C ARG A 90 -3.74 33.87 -11.49
N ARG A 91 -3.22 32.85 -10.85
CA ARG A 91 -3.59 31.46 -11.10
C ARG A 91 -4.46 30.97 -9.96
N PHE A 92 -5.52 30.27 -10.32
CA PHE A 92 -6.43 29.65 -9.37
C PHE A 92 -6.36 28.13 -9.55
N ALA A 93 -6.53 27.38 -8.47
CA ALA A 93 -6.70 25.93 -8.56
C ALA A 93 -8.00 25.58 -9.28
N ASN A 94 -8.07 24.37 -9.82
CA ASN A 94 -9.32 23.84 -10.37
C ASN A 94 -10.43 23.79 -9.31
N ALA A 95 -11.67 23.81 -9.73
CA ALA A 95 -12.84 23.83 -8.85
C ALA A 95 -13.03 22.56 -8.00
N GLY A 96 -12.33 21.49 -8.31
CA GLY A 96 -12.34 20.24 -7.56
C GLY A 96 -11.17 19.35 -7.92
N PRO A 97 -10.72 18.50 -6.98
CA PRO A 97 -9.74 17.48 -7.29
C PRO A 97 -10.37 16.38 -8.13
N GLU A 98 -9.68 15.93 -9.15
CA GLU A 98 -9.98 14.64 -9.76
C GLU A 98 -9.33 13.56 -8.90
N LYS A 99 -10.13 12.83 -8.11
CA LYS A 99 -9.66 11.59 -7.50
C LYS A 99 -9.50 10.58 -8.62
N THR A 100 -8.26 10.29 -8.95
CA THR A 100 -7.93 9.21 -9.86
C THR A 100 -8.08 7.87 -9.16
N THR A 101 -8.46 6.85 -9.90
CA THR A 101 -8.38 5.46 -9.42
C THR A 101 -6.93 5.12 -9.10
N LEU A 102 -6.69 4.43 -8.00
CA LEU A 102 -5.37 3.92 -7.66
C LEU A 102 -5.19 2.50 -8.14
N ASP A 103 -4.01 2.23 -8.68
CA ASP A 103 -3.50 0.90 -8.97
C ASP A 103 -2.40 0.57 -7.94
N ILE A 104 -2.74 -0.27 -6.98
CA ILE A 104 -1.81 -0.66 -5.92
C ILE A 104 -1.12 -1.94 -6.35
N LYS A 105 0.18 -1.99 -6.12
CA LYS A 105 1.02 -3.13 -6.48
C LYS A 105 1.56 -3.80 -5.24
N PHE A 106 1.44 -5.11 -5.22
CA PHE A 106 1.95 -5.95 -4.15
C PHE A 106 3.04 -6.87 -4.68
N ASP A 107 4.10 -7.02 -3.91
CA ASP A 107 5.03 -8.13 -4.07
C ASP A 107 4.68 -9.19 -3.02
N ILE A 108 4.34 -10.38 -3.48
CA ILE A 108 3.83 -11.46 -2.64
C ILE A 108 4.76 -12.66 -2.75
N GLU A 109 5.24 -13.15 -1.62
CA GLU A 109 6.01 -14.39 -1.55
C GLU A 109 5.06 -15.58 -1.51
N ILE A 110 5.34 -16.57 -2.34
CA ILE A 110 4.55 -17.78 -2.40
C ILE A 110 5.26 -18.88 -1.61
N ASN A 111 4.63 -19.29 -0.53
CA ASN A 111 5.12 -20.31 0.35
C ASN A 111 4.29 -21.62 0.18
N VAL A 112 4.92 -22.73 0.48
CA VAL A 112 4.28 -24.04 0.48
C VAL A 112 4.11 -24.48 1.93
N ARG A 113 2.87 -24.71 2.32
CA ARG A 113 2.54 -25.30 3.61
C ARG A 113 2.49 -26.83 3.48
N GLY A 114 3.11 -27.53 4.42
CA GLY A 114 2.89 -28.97 4.57
C GLY A 114 1.44 -29.21 4.99
N SER A 115 0.69 -29.95 4.19
CA SER A 115 -0.66 -30.38 4.55
C SER A 115 -0.62 -31.48 5.61
N VAL A 116 -1.67 -31.58 6.41
CA VAL A 116 -1.90 -32.70 7.33
C VAL A 116 -1.94 -34.04 6.59
N ASP A 117 -2.38 -34.03 5.34
CA ASP A 117 -2.45 -35.20 4.46
C ASP A 117 -1.17 -35.45 3.65
N GLY A 118 -0.07 -34.71 3.95
CA GLY A 118 1.22 -34.88 3.28
C GLY A 118 1.30 -34.26 1.88
N GLN A 119 0.24 -33.65 1.38
CA GLN A 119 0.26 -32.93 0.11
C GLN A 119 0.70 -31.48 0.32
N PRO A 120 1.68 -30.97 -0.45
CA PRO A 120 2.05 -29.57 -0.37
C PRO A 120 0.91 -28.67 -0.85
N ASP A 121 0.59 -27.65 -0.07
CA ASP A 121 -0.47 -26.68 -0.38
C ASP A 121 0.12 -25.27 -0.58
N MET A 122 -0.11 -24.72 -1.77
CA MET A 122 0.28 -23.35 -2.14
C MET A 122 -0.90 -22.39 -1.86
N TYR A 123 -1.26 -22.25 -0.59
CA TYR A 123 -2.44 -21.53 -0.13
C TYR A 123 -2.55 -20.10 -0.69
N THR A 124 -1.48 -19.31 -0.67
CA THR A 124 -1.47 -17.94 -1.20
C THR A 124 -1.85 -17.90 -2.68
N LEU A 125 -1.24 -18.78 -3.49
CA LEU A 125 -1.54 -18.87 -4.91
C LEU A 125 -2.99 -19.32 -5.15
N LYS A 126 -3.49 -20.22 -4.32
CA LYS A 126 -4.85 -20.73 -4.37
C LYS A 126 -5.89 -19.63 -4.13
N VAL A 127 -5.66 -18.80 -3.11
CA VAL A 127 -6.53 -17.63 -2.80
C VAL A 127 -6.53 -16.64 -3.95
N LEU A 128 -5.36 -16.22 -4.43
CA LEU A 128 -5.24 -15.28 -5.53
C LEU A 128 -5.86 -15.82 -6.82
N ARG A 129 -5.63 -17.10 -7.13
CA ARG A 129 -6.23 -17.75 -8.30
C ARG A 129 -7.74 -17.78 -8.20
N LYS A 130 -8.27 -18.17 -7.05
CA LYS A 130 -9.72 -18.18 -6.83
C LYS A 130 -10.33 -16.80 -6.99
N TRP A 131 -9.64 -15.75 -6.55
CA TRP A 131 -10.10 -14.39 -6.75
C TRP A 131 -10.10 -13.98 -8.24
N ASN A 132 -9.04 -14.30 -8.97
CA ASN A 132 -8.98 -14.05 -10.42
C ASN A 132 -10.06 -14.82 -11.19
N ASP A 133 -10.33 -16.08 -10.80
CA ASP A 133 -11.35 -16.94 -11.44
C ASP A 133 -12.77 -16.37 -11.25
N LEU A 134 -13.03 -15.56 -10.22
CA LEU A 134 -14.30 -14.84 -10.07
C LEU A 134 -14.48 -13.72 -11.10
N ILE A 135 -13.39 -13.15 -11.61
CA ILE A 135 -13.44 -12.10 -12.64
C ILE A 135 -13.64 -12.74 -14.01
N TRP A 136 -12.87 -13.79 -14.29
CA TRP A 136 -12.89 -14.49 -15.56
C TRP A 136 -12.78 -16.01 -15.35
N ASP A 137 -13.80 -16.72 -15.77
CA ASP A 137 -13.79 -18.19 -15.77
C ASP A 137 -13.23 -18.70 -17.11
N PRO A 138 -12.03 -19.29 -17.12
CA PRO A 138 -11.40 -19.75 -18.36
C PRO A 138 -12.11 -20.95 -18.99
N LEU A 139 -12.91 -21.71 -18.22
CA LEU A 139 -13.62 -22.87 -18.72
C LEU A 139 -14.90 -22.49 -19.48
N THR A 140 -15.62 -21.52 -18.97
CA THR A 140 -16.91 -21.09 -19.57
C THR A 140 -16.79 -19.83 -20.41
N GLY A 141 -15.65 -19.12 -20.32
CA GLY A 141 -15.45 -17.82 -20.97
C GLY A 141 -16.33 -16.69 -20.43
N ARG A 142 -16.90 -16.87 -19.26
CA ARG A 142 -17.79 -15.87 -18.64
C ARG A 142 -17.03 -14.91 -17.75
N MET A 143 -17.43 -13.65 -17.81
CA MET A 143 -16.99 -12.64 -16.86
C MET A 143 -17.95 -12.59 -15.67
N GLY A 144 -17.37 -12.45 -14.48
CA GLY A 144 -18.13 -12.20 -13.25
C GLY A 144 -18.75 -10.81 -13.21
N LEU A 145 -19.82 -10.66 -12.46
CA LEU A 145 -20.36 -9.34 -12.14
C LEU A 145 -19.45 -8.65 -11.11
N LYS A 146 -19.28 -7.33 -11.24
CA LYS A 146 -18.44 -6.54 -10.33
C LYS A 146 -18.76 -6.79 -8.86
N ALA A 147 -20.03 -6.92 -8.51
CA ALA A 147 -20.48 -7.20 -7.15
C ALA A 147 -19.99 -8.54 -6.56
N THR A 148 -19.59 -9.51 -7.40
CA THR A 148 -19.16 -10.84 -6.95
C THR A 148 -17.66 -10.94 -6.73
N TYR A 149 -16.85 -10.16 -7.46
CA TYR A 149 -15.39 -10.27 -7.38
C TYR A 149 -14.72 -9.10 -6.63
N VAL A 150 -15.45 -8.04 -6.34
CA VAL A 150 -14.90 -6.87 -5.65
C VAL A 150 -14.74 -7.16 -4.17
N ALA A 151 -13.53 -6.94 -3.65
CA ALA A 151 -13.27 -6.87 -2.22
C ALA A 151 -13.85 -5.57 -1.65
N PRO A 152 -14.59 -5.61 -0.54
CA PRO A 152 -15.19 -4.42 0.07
C PRO A 152 -14.17 -3.34 0.35
N TYR A 153 -13.05 -3.71 0.97
CA TYR A 153 -11.91 -2.80 1.22
C TYR A 153 -10.61 -3.53 1.48
N VAL A 154 -9.53 -2.79 1.29
CA VAL A 154 -8.17 -3.14 1.70
C VAL A 154 -7.66 -2.01 2.60
N LEU A 155 -7.07 -2.38 3.73
CA LEU A 155 -6.42 -1.46 4.65
C LEU A 155 -4.91 -1.65 4.56
N VAL A 156 -4.19 -0.54 4.42
CA VAL A 156 -2.73 -0.51 4.55
C VAL A 156 -2.42 0.44 5.69
N THR A 157 -1.79 -0.05 6.74
CA THR A 157 -1.54 0.70 7.97
C THR A 157 -0.04 0.73 8.25
N MET A 158 0.49 1.91 8.47
CA MET A 158 1.87 2.10 8.93
C MET A 158 1.91 2.22 10.45
N HIS A 159 2.95 1.64 11.02
CA HIS A 159 3.17 1.58 12.46
C HIS A 159 4.50 2.24 12.87
N ASP A 160 4.54 2.74 14.08
CA ASP A 160 5.78 3.14 14.74
C ASP A 160 6.54 1.92 15.29
N LYS A 161 7.67 2.15 15.94
CA LYS A 161 8.45 1.08 16.60
C LYS A 161 7.73 0.42 17.77
N ALA A 162 6.73 1.05 18.35
CA ALA A 162 5.90 0.50 19.40
C ALA A 162 4.66 -0.20 18.85
N TYR A 163 4.61 -0.39 17.53
CA TYR A 163 3.47 -0.96 16.80
C TYR A 163 2.17 -0.18 16.97
N GLN A 164 2.26 1.13 17.25
CA GLN A 164 1.10 1.99 17.26
C GLN A 164 0.82 2.45 15.82
N PRO A 165 -0.42 2.32 15.35
CA PRO A 165 -0.78 2.81 14.02
C PRO A 165 -0.79 4.33 14.03
N PHE A 166 -0.22 4.95 13.00
CA PHE A 166 -0.21 6.40 12.86
C PHE A 166 -0.66 6.89 11.49
N TRP A 167 -0.63 6.02 10.47
CA TRP A 167 -1.04 6.39 9.13
C TRP A 167 -1.71 5.21 8.45
N GLN A 168 -2.88 5.44 7.84
CA GLN A 168 -3.68 4.37 7.25
C GLN A 168 -4.31 4.82 5.93
N TRP A 169 -4.27 3.92 4.96
CA TRP A 169 -5.04 4.02 3.71
C TRP A 169 -6.13 2.97 3.71
N LYS A 170 -7.33 3.42 3.41
CA LYS A 170 -8.49 2.55 3.19
C LYS A 170 -8.92 2.65 1.74
N LEU A 171 -8.82 1.55 1.04
CA LEU A 171 -9.09 1.41 -0.38
C LEU A 171 -10.40 0.67 -0.53
N TYR A 172 -11.30 1.21 -1.30
CA TYR A 172 -12.65 0.65 -1.43
C TYR A 172 -12.88 0.03 -2.79
N HIS A 173 -13.67 -1.03 -2.83
CA HIS A 173 -14.04 -1.76 -4.02
C HIS A 173 -12.82 -2.18 -4.83
N VAL A 174 -11.99 -3.01 -4.21
CA VAL A 174 -10.70 -3.44 -4.76
C VAL A 174 -10.85 -4.75 -5.53
N TRP A 175 -10.15 -4.86 -6.66
CA TRP A 175 -10.12 -6.10 -7.44
C TRP A 175 -8.80 -6.27 -8.20
N PRO A 176 -8.36 -7.51 -8.46
CA PRO A 176 -7.13 -7.77 -9.20
C PRO A 176 -7.28 -7.45 -10.69
N THR A 177 -6.24 -6.83 -11.25
CA THR A 177 -6.13 -6.49 -12.68
C THR A 177 -5.00 -7.24 -13.37
N THR A 178 -4.18 -7.95 -12.62
CA THR A 178 -2.99 -8.64 -13.13
C THR A 178 -3.21 -10.15 -13.10
N ASN A 179 -2.79 -10.81 -14.19
CA ASN A 179 -2.73 -12.26 -14.23
C ASN A 179 -1.64 -12.79 -13.29
N LEU A 180 -1.85 -13.99 -12.74
CA LEU A 180 -0.84 -14.67 -11.94
C LEU A 180 0.26 -15.22 -12.86
N PRO A 181 1.51 -14.74 -12.74
CA PRO A 181 2.60 -15.27 -13.55
C PRO A 181 2.95 -16.70 -13.13
N ALA A 182 3.33 -17.53 -14.09
CA ALA A 182 3.96 -18.80 -13.76
C ALA A 182 5.41 -18.58 -13.29
N PRO A 183 5.92 -19.42 -12.36
CA PRO A 183 7.32 -19.32 -11.95
C PRO A 183 8.26 -19.70 -13.09
N ASN A 184 9.37 -18.98 -13.20
CA ASN A 184 10.47 -19.40 -14.07
C ASN A 184 11.20 -20.56 -13.40
N LEU A 185 11.13 -21.73 -14.03
CA LEU A 185 11.77 -22.94 -13.51
C LEU A 185 13.16 -23.07 -14.11
N ASP A 186 14.18 -23.01 -13.24
CA ASP A 186 15.59 -23.14 -13.62
C ASP A 186 16.32 -24.05 -12.62
N TYR A 187 16.95 -25.12 -13.12
CA TYR A 187 17.75 -26.05 -12.31
C TYR A 187 19.01 -25.42 -11.72
N GLN A 188 19.49 -24.32 -12.28
CA GLN A 188 20.68 -23.62 -11.80
C GLN A 188 20.39 -22.64 -10.67
N GLY A 189 19.15 -22.25 -10.50
CA GLY A 189 18.69 -21.31 -9.49
C GLY A 189 18.56 -21.92 -8.08
N LYS A 190 19.69 -22.26 -7.45
CA LYS A 190 19.74 -23.01 -6.17
C LYS A 190 19.02 -22.38 -4.98
N SER A 191 18.66 -21.10 -5.04
CA SER A 191 18.01 -20.35 -3.96
C SER A 191 16.91 -19.40 -4.44
N ALA A 192 16.38 -19.66 -5.63
CA ALA A 192 15.28 -18.84 -6.14
C ALA A 192 13.98 -19.14 -5.39
N ILE A 193 13.41 -18.10 -4.81
CA ILE A 193 12.10 -18.13 -4.13
C ILE A 193 11.05 -17.64 -5.13
N TYR A 194 9.92 -18.33 -5.22
CA TYR A 194 8.84 -17.86 -6.05
C TYR A 194 8.17 -16.64 -5.43
N LYS A 195 8.27 -15.51 -6.12
CA LYS A 195 7.60 -14.26 -5.78
C LYS A 195 6.75 -13.79 -6.96
N ILE A 196 5.55 -13.39 -6.65
CA ILE A 196 4.71 -12.64 -7.58
C ILE A 196 5.04 -11.17 -7.37
N THR A 197 5.68 -10.55 -8.35
CA THR A 197 6.02 -9.14 -8.33
C THR A 197 4.98 -8.31 -9.06
N ASN A 198 4.69 -7.12 -8.56
CA ASN A 198 3.73 -6.18 -9.16
C ASN A 198 2.33 -6.78 -9.36
N TYR A 199 1.85 -7.60 -8.43
CA TYR A 199 0.44 -8.00 -8.45
C TYR A 199 -0.43 -6.79 -8.20
N THR A 200 -1.13 -6.34 -9.24
CA THR A 200 -1.84 -5.06 -9.23
C THR A 200 -3.30 -5.25 -8.86
N LEU A 201 -3.73 -4.47 -7.90
CA LEU A 201 -5.13 -4.32 -7.52
C LEU A 201 -5.59 -2.91 -7.87
N ALA A 202 -6.69 -2.78 -8.62
CA ALA A 202 -7.36 -1.51 -8.83
C ALA A 202 -8.39 -1.25 -7.73
N CYS A 203 -8.60 0.01 -7.38
CA CYS A 203 -9.68 0.41 -6.48
C CYS A 203 -10.53 1.52 -7.10
N ASP A 204 -11.80 1.61 -6.71
CA ASP A 204 -12.69 2.66 -7.19
C ASP A 204 -12.38 4.01 -6.53
N TYR A 205 -12.13 4.00 -5.23
CA TYR A 205 -11.76 5.19 -4.45
C TYR A 205 -11.03 4.79 -3.18
N TRP A 206 -10.39 5.78 -2.57
CA TRP A 206 -9.57 5.57 -1.37
C TRP A 206 -9.64 6.77 -0.45
N ASP A 207 -9.40 6.53 0.82
CA ASP A 207 -9.27 7.54 1.86
C ASP A 207 -7.99 7.33 2.64
N GLU A 208 -7.42 8.42 3.11
CA GLU A 208 -6.22 8.49 3.91
C GLU A 208 -6.54 9.05 5.28
N TYR A 209 -6.01 8.43 6.32
CA TYR A 209 -6.20 8.83 7.71
C TYR A 209 -4.86 8.94 8.41
N MET A 210 -4.58 10.09 8.99
CA MET A 210 -3.55 10.24 10.02
C MET A 210 -4.23 10.00 11.37
N LEU A 211 -3.81 8.97 12.07
CA LEU A 211 -4.45 8.46 13.30
C LEU A 211 -3.87 9.15 14.55
#